data_ef0174ac131c886254dcaf02f08f484c
#
_entry.id   ef0174ac131c886254dcaf02f08f484c
#
_cell.length_a   1.000
_cell.length_b   1.000
_cell.length_c   1.000
_cell.angle_alpha   90.00
_cell.angle_beta   90.00
_cell.angle_gamma   90.00
#
_symmetry.space_group_name_H-M   'P 1'
#
loop_
_entity.id
_entity.type
_entity.pdbx_description
1 polymer ?
#
loop_
_entity_poly.entity_id
_entity_poly.type
_entity_poly.pdbx_seq_one_letter_code
_entity_poly.pdbx_strand_id
1 'polypeptide(L)'
;MLFRSAIAPTTVVAFEHLEYKGIEIAVHEDIEDEDQTVYIPEIGTTALGQDTEDHIEKAKEDAVIVDTVEYKGLEVGREYTITGTLVDKDTGEAITDAEGNEITTSEIFVAEEKDGSIDITFKFDASALAGKSLVAFETLYTEGKEVAIHADLEEIGRASCRERV
;
A
#
# COMPACT_ATOMS: atom_id res chain seq x y z
N MET A 1 -2.80 -14.17 -8.97
CA MET A 1 -1.33 -14.21 -9.12
C MET A 1 -0.85 -12.77 -9.13
N LEU A 2 -0.35 -12.29 -8.00
CA LEU A 2 0.17 -10.93 -7.86
C LEU A 2 1.56 -10.89 -8.49
N PHE A 3 1.71 -10.11 -9.54
CA PHE A 3 3.03 -9.84 -10.10
C PHE A 3 3.70 -8.77 -9.25
N ARG A 4 4.54 -9.17 -8.29
CA ARG A 4 5.57 -8.25 -7.80
C ARG A 4 6.43 -7.88 -9.01
N SER A 5 6.55 -6.58 -9.29
CA SER A 5 7.50 -6.13 -10.30
C SER A 5 8.90 -6.55 -9.87
N ALA A 6 9.61 -7.27 -10.73
CA ALA A 6 10.99 -7.71 -10.46
C ALA A 6 11.98 -6.54 -10.32
N ILE A 7 11.54 -5.32 -10.64
CA ILE A 7 12.34 -4.09 -10.59
C ILE A 7 11.88 -3.07 -9.54
N ALA A 8 10.78 -3.34 -8.82
CA ALA A 8 10.34 -2.49 -7.72
C ALA A 8 11.02 -2.88 -6.39
N PRO A 9 11.31 -1.94 -5.49
CA PRO A 9 11.27 -0.49 -5.70
C PRO A 9 12.52 -0.01 -6.44
N THR A 10 12.38 0.78 -7.48
CA THR A 10 13.53 1.33 -8.20
C THR A 10 13.22 2.66 -8.87
N THR A 11 14.26 3.37 -9.22
CA THR A 11 14.20 4.55 -10.07
C THR A 11 15.01 4.25 -11.32
N VAL A 12 14.42 4.44 -12.47
CA VAL A 12 15.08 4.20 -13.76
C VAL A 12 15.25 5.50 -14.50
N VAL A 13 16.37 5.63 -15.22
CA VAL A 13 16.65 6.75 -16.10
C VAL A 13 16.86 6.22 -17.51
N ALA A 14 16.21 6.83 -18.49
CA ALA A 14 16.38 6.45 -19.88
C ALA A 14 17.63 7.09 -20.47
N PHE A 15 18.45 6.31 -21.16
CA PHE A 15 19.60 6.79 -21.94
C PHE A 15 19.34 6.56 -23.42
N GLU A 16 19.59 7.54 -24.26
CA GLU A 16 19.35 7.49 -25.69
C GLU A 16 20.61 7.67 -26.49
N HIS A 17 20.76 6.84 -27.53
CA HIS A 17 21.83 6.93 -28.51
C HIS A 17 21.21 7.09 -29.90
N LEU A 18 21.62 8.13 -30.62
CA LEU A 18 21.25 8.33 -32.01
C LEU A 18 22.42 7.93 -32.92
N GLU A 19 22.17 6.94 -33.77
CA GLU A 19 23.16 6.45 -34.72
C GLU A 19 22.76 6.72 -36.19
N TYR A 20 23.73 6.98 -37.01
CA TYR A 20 23.59 7.03 -38.47
C TYR A 20 24.65 6.17 -39.14
N LYS A 21 24.23 5.14 -39.90
CA LYS A 21 25.12 4.20 -40.58
C LYS A 21 26.16 3.54 -39.65
N GLY A 22 25.78 3.22 -38.42
CA GLY A 22 26.65 2.59 -37.42
C GLY A 22 27.66 3.56 -36.77
N ILE A 23 27.45 4.87 -36.94
CA ILE A 23 28.24 5.92 -36.28
C ILE A 23 27.30 6.64 -35.32
N GLU A 24 27.66 6.66 -34.01
CA GLU A 24 26.96 7.47 -33.02
C GLU A 24 27.12 8.96 -33.36
N ILE A 25 26.00 9.66 -33.49
CA ILE A 25 25.97 11.08 -33.84
C ILE A 25 25.40 11.98 -32.74
N ALA A 26 24.69 11.39 -31.75
CA ALA A 26 24.26 12.06 -30.55
C ALA A 26 24.02 11.03 -29.44
N VAL A 27 24.22 11.43 -28.21
CA VAL A 27 23.98 10.62 -27.02
C VAL A 27 23.38 11.51 -25.93
N HIS A 28 22.43 10.96 -25.18
CA HIS A 28 21.89 11.54 -23.96
C HIS A 28 22.01 10.50 -22.86
N GLU A 29 22.99 10.68 -21.96
CA GLU A 29 23.32 9.79 -20.84
C GLU A 29 23.51 10.63 -19.57
N ASP A 30 22.47 11.33 -19.13
CA ASP A 30 22.50 12.09 -17.88
C ASP A 30 21.72 11.35 -16.80
N ILE A 31 22.40 10.78 -15.82
CA ILE A 31 21.80 10.04 -14.70
C ILE A 31 21.01 10.95 -13.75
N GLU A 32 21.24 12.26 -13.82
CA GLU A 32 20.55 13.26 -13.00
C GLU A 32 19.36 13.91 -13.73
N ASP A 33 19.08 13.48 -14.98
CA ASP A 33 17.98 14.03 -15.78
C ASP A 33 16.63 13.64 -15.22
N GLU A 34 15.92 14.59 -14.62
CA GLU A 34 14.58 14.40 -14.05
C GLU A 34 13.52 14.13 -15.11
N ASP A 35 13.66 14.68 -16.33
CA ASP A 35 12.73 14.48 -17.43
C ASP A 35 12.80 13.05 -18.00
N GLN A 36 13.91 12.34 -17.79
CA GLN A 36 14.14 10.95 -18.19
C GLN A 36 13.98 9.97 -17.02
N THR A 37 13.62 10.47 -15.83
CA THR A 37 13.53 9.67 -14.62
C THR A 37 12.11 9.12 -14.41
N VAL A 38 12.00 7.82 -14.15
CA VAL A 38 10.74 7.15 -13.81
C VAL A 38 10.88 6.43 -12.47
N TYR A 39 9.97 6.72 -11.54
CA TYR A 39 9.87 6.09 -10.24
C TYR A 39 8.96 4.86 -10.31
N ILE A 40 9.42 3.73 -9.76
CA ILE A 40 8.66 2.49 -9.66
C ILE A 40 8.51 2.16 -8.18
N PRO A 41 7.41 2.59 -7.54
CA PRO A 41 7.24 2.44 -6.10
C PRO A 41 6.85 1.01 -5.68
N GLU A 42 7.08 0.73 -4.41
CA GLU A 42 6.58 -0.45 -3.70
C GLU A 42 5.95 -0.01 -2.38
N ILE A 43 4.90 -0.71 -1.96
CA ILE A 43 4.32 -0.59 -0.62
C ILE A 43 4.27 -1.95 0.06
N GLY A 44 4.42 -1.94 1.38
CA GLY A 44 4.22 -3.07 2.28
C GLY A 44 3.53 -2.57 3.54
N THR A 45 2.92 -3.45 4.33
CA THR A 45 2.07 -3.01 5.43
C THR A 45 2.16 -3.91 6.65
N THR A 46 1.81 -3.35 7.82
CA THR A 46 1.68 -4.06 9.08
C THR A 46 0.47 -3.53 9.84
N ALA A 47 -0.58 -4.35 9.92
CA ALA A 47 -1.82 -4.03 10.62
C ALA A 47 -1.80 -4.54 12.07
N LEU A 48 -2.09 -3.66 13.03
CA LEU A 48 -2.17 -3.97 14.45
C LEU A 48 -3.49 -3.50 15.05
N GLY A 49 -4.02 -4.27 16.00
CA GLY A 49 -5.13 -3.84 16.85
C GLY A 49 -4.70 -2.72 17.79
N GLN A 50 -5.47 -1.65 17.86
CA GLN A 50 -5.12 -0.50 18.70
C GLN A 50 -5.11 -0.85 20.21
N ASP A 51 -6.03 -1.70 20.66
CA ASP A 51 -6.14 -2.05 22.07
C ASP A 51 -5.02 -2.96 22.59
N THR A 52 -4.44 -3.75 21.68
CA THR A 52 -3.46 -4.79 22.04
C THR A 52 -2.04 -4.46 21.60
N GLU A 53 -1.92 -3.52 20.64
CA GLU A 53 -0.64 -3.20 19.99
C GLU A 53 0.02 -4.43 19.34
N ASP A 54 -0.79 -5.42 18.94
CA ASP A 54 -0.36 -6.63 18.25
C ASP A 54 -1.39 -7.04 17.15
N HIS A 55 -1.21 -8.22 16.56
CA HIS A 55 -2.09 -8.76 15.51
C HIS A 55 -3.42 -9.30 16.03
N ILE A 56 -3.88 -8.85 17.20
CA ILE A 56 -5.13 -9.25 17.82
C ILE A 56 -5.92 -8.00 18.19
N GLU A 57 -7.18 -7.91 17.75
CA GLU A 57 -8.11 -6.88 18.19
C GLU A 57 -9.36 -7.54 18.81
N LYS A 58 -10.06 -6.81 19.67
CA LYS A 58 -11.29 -7.29 20.30
C LYS A 58 -12.46 -7.19 19.32
N ALA A 59 -13.31 -8.22 19.32
CA ALA A 59 -14.58 -8.16 18.62
C ALA A 59 -15.56 -7.26 19.40
N LYS A 60 -15.61 -5.98 19.08
CA LYS A 60 -16.42 -4.94 19.72
C LYS A 60 -16.95 -3.94 18.68
N GLU A 61 -17.98 -3.13 19.05
CA GLU A 61 -18.60 -2.16 18.15
C GLU A 61 -17.66 -1.03 17.69
N ASP A 62 -16.68 -0.69 18.50
CA ASP A 62 -15.71 0.38 18.25
C ASP A 62 -14.28 -0.16 18.07
N ALA A 63 -14.12 -1.22 17.31
CA ALA A 63 -12.81 -1.78 17.00
C ALA A 63 -11.99 -0.83 16.13
N VAL A 64 -10.69 -0.77 16.41
CA VAL A 64 -9.74 0.06 15.66
C VAL A 64 -8.53 -0.76 15.27
N ILE A 65 -8.24 -0.79 13.98
CA ILE A 65 -7.00 -1.34 13.44
C ILE A 65 -6.19 -0.17 12.88
N VAL A 66 -4.93 -0.10 13.28
CA VAL A 66 -3.94 0.81 12.70
C VAL A 66 -3.05 0.00 11.78
N ASP A 67 -2.97 0.42 10.54
CA ASP A 67 -2.15 -0.20 9.52
C ASP A 67 -1.04 0.77 9.11
N THR A 68 0.20 0.37 9.40
CA THR A 68 1.39 1.13 9.02
C THR A 68 1.83 0.70 7.63
N VAL A 69 1.62 1.57 6.65
CA VAL A 69 2.03 1.37 5.26
C VAL A 69 3.43 1.91 5.06
N GLU A 70 4.39 1.02 4.85
CA GLU A 70 5.74 1.37 4.43
C GLU A 70 5.78 1.58 2.91
N TYR A 71 6.37 2.67 2.46
CA TYR A 71 6.56 2.95 1.03
C TYR A 71 8.03 3.12 0.67
N LYS A 72 8.36 2.75 -0.57
CA LYS A 72 9.70 2.90 -1.14
C LYS A 72 9.63 3.42 -2.56
N GLY A 73 10.61 4.21 -2.95
CA GLY A 73 10.77 4.68 -4.31
C GLY A 73 9.78 5.77 -4.71
N LEU A 74 9.24 6.57 -3.78
CA LEU A 74 8.38 7.69 -4.10
C LEU A 74 9.18 8.92 -4.57
N GLU A 75 8.53 9.76 -5.38
CA GLU A 75 9.05 11.08 -5.75
C GLU A 75 8.80 12.06 -4.59
N VAL A 76 9.89 12.66 -4.09
CA VAL A 76 9.80 13.62 -2.97
C VAL A 76 9.07 14.89 -3.40
N GLY A 77 8.17 15.36 -2.54
CA GLY A 77 7.35 16.56 -2.77
C GLY A 77 6.06 16.29 -3.57
N ARG A 78 5.83 15.07 -4.05
CA ARG A 78 4.60 14.67 -4.74
C ARG A 78 3.53 14.24 -3.75
N GLU A 79 2.28 14.59 -4.04
CA GLU A 79 1.10 14.13 -3.30
C GLU A 79 0.67 12.73 -3.73
N TYR A 80 0.39 11.90 -2.73
CA TYR A 80 -0.12 10.55 -2.89
C TYR A 80 -1.38 10.34 -2.05
N THR A 81 -2.22 9.42 -2.50
CA THR A 81 -3.37 8.92 -1.76
C THR A 81 -3.19 7.43 -1.52
N ILE A 82 -3.22 7.02 -0.26
CA ILE A 82 -3.28 5.60 0.11
C ILE A 82 -4.72 5.25 0.48
N THR A 83 -5.24 4.16 -0.06
CA THR A 83 -6.56 3.62 0.28
C THR A 83 -6.40 2.20 0.78
N GLY A 84 -6.99 1.89 1.93
CA GLY A 84 -7.01 0.56 2.51
C GLY A 84 -8.41 -0.03 2.53
N THR A 85 -8.54 -1.35 2.37
CA THR A 85 -9.78 -2.12 2.48
C THR A 85 -9.54 -3.34 3.36
N LEU A 86 -10.41 -3.57 4.37
CA LEU A 86 -10.36 -4.80 5.17
C LEU A 86 -11.00 -5.97 4.45
N VAL A 87 -10.32 -7.09 4.43
CA VAL A 87 -10.69 -8.32 3.73
C VAL A 87 -10.70 -9.50 4.71
N ASP A 88 -11.70 -10.37 4.63
CA ASP A 88 -11.68 -11.66 5.31
C ASP A 88 -10.64 -12.57 4.66
N LYS A 89 -9.64 -12.98 5.43
CA LYS A 89 -8.54 -13.79 4.93
C LYS A 89 -8.99 -15.14 4.37
N ASP A 90 -10.00 -15.75 4.96
CA ASP A 90 -10.43 -17.10 4.58
C ASP A 90 -11.23 -17.11 3.28
N THR A 91 -11.97 -16.03 3.01
CA THR A 91 -12.82 -15.92 1.80
C THR A 91 -12.20 -15.04 0.71
N GLY A 92 -11.32 -14.10 1.07
CA GLY A 92 -10.79 -13.08 0.16
C GLY A 92 -11.80 -11.99 -0.18
N GLU A 93 -12.94 -11.93 0.52
CA GLU A 93 -13.99 -10.93 0.30
C GLU A 93 -13.84 -9.74 1.24
N ALA A 94 -14.17 -8.54 0.77
CA ALA A 94 -14.17 -7.34 1.61
C ALA A 94 -15.16 -7.48 2.77
N ILE A 95 -14.72 -7.02 3.96
CA ILE A 95 -15.60 -6.90 5.12
C ILE A 95 -16.55 -5.73 4.90
N THR A 96 -17.83 -5.94 5.21
CA THR A 96 -18.86 -4.92 5.08
C THR A 96 -19.46 -4.53 6.43
N ASP A 97 -19.94 -3.29 6.52
CA ASP A 97 -20.76 -2.82 7.64
C ASP A 97 -22.21 -3.41 7.58
N ALA A 98 -23.05 -3.00 8.53
CA ALA A 98 -24.45 -3.45 8.60
C ALA A 98 -25.30 -2.98 7.40
N GLU A 99 -24.89 -1.93 6.73
CA GLU A 99 -25.51 -1.35 5.53
C GLU A 99 -25.01 -2.00 4.23
N GLY A 100 -23.96 -2.84 4.30
CA GLY A 100 -23.37 -3.53 3.17
C GLY A 100 -22.26 -2.74 2.46
N ASN A 101 -21.75 -1.67 3.09
CA ASN A 101 -20.60 -0.92 2.55
C ASN A 101 -19.30 -1.57 3.00
N GLU A 102 -18.31 -1.62 2.13
CA GLU A 102 -16.98 -2.12 2.46
C GLU A 102 -16.30 -1.24 3.53
N ILE A 103 -15.58 -1.88 4.45
CA ILE A 103 -14.77 -1.19 5.46
C ILE A 103 -13.48 -0.72 4.80
N THR A 104 -13.45 0.56 4.48
CA THR A 104 -12.33 1.21 3.80
C THR A 104 -11.83 2.43 4.58
N THR A 105 -10.59 2.80 4.33
CA THR A 105 -10.00 4.05 4.82
C THR A 105 -9.09 4.65 3.76
N SER A 106 -8.83 5.95 3.84
CA SER A 106 -7.97 6.66 2.89
C SER A 106 -7.27 7.82 3.56
N GLU A 107 -5.99 8.00 3.23
CA GLU A 107 -5.18 9.13 3.67
C GLU A 107 -4.47 9.78 2.48
N ILE A 108 -4.33 11.12 2.52
CA ILE A 108 -3.59 11.89 1.52
C ILE A 108 -2.33 12.42 2.19
N PHE A 109 -1.18 12.25 1.57
CA PHE A 109 0.09 12.72 2.09
C PHE A 109 1.01 13.21 0.97
N VAL A 110 1.96 14.05 1.35
CA VAL A 110 3.08 14.44 0.48
C VAL A 110 4.31 13.67 0.92
N ALA A 111 4.98 12.97 -0.01
CA ALA A 111 6.18 12.23 0.31
C ALA A 111 7.31 13.22 0.69
N GLU A 112 7.73 13.21 1.96
CA GLU A 112 8.84 14.03 2.44
C GLU A 112 10.20 13.39 2.14
N GLU A 113 10.21 12.06 2.05
CA GLU A 113 11.37 11.24 1.72
C GLU A 113 10.98 10.21 0.66
N LYS A 114 11.98 9.67 -0.04
CA LYS A 114 11.80 8.62 -1.06
C LYS A 114 11.25 7.33 -0.46
N ASP A 115 11.69 6.99 0.75
CA ASP A 115 11.28 5.82 1.50
C ASP A 115 10.79 6.27 2.89
N GLY A 116 9.64 5.78 3.33
CA GLY A 116 9.05 6.17 4.61
C GLY A 116 7.83 5.33 4.95
N SER A 117 6.99 5.84 5.84
CA SER A 117 5.75 5.16 6.24
C SER A 117 4.63 6.16 6.53
N ILE A 118 3.40 5.68 6.46
CA ILE A 118 2.19 6.39 6.86
C ILE A 118 1.22 5.41 7.53
N ASP A 119 0.55 5.87 8.59
CA ASP A 119 -0.49 5.09 9.25
C ASP A 119 -1.85 5.40 8.65
N ILE A 120 -2.61 4.36 8.34
CA ILE A 120 -4.03 4.45 8.02
C ILE A 120 -4.83 3.74 9.11
N THR A 121 -6.03 4.25 9.41
CA THR A 121 -6.82 3.75 10.54
C THR A 121 -8.18 3.29 10.08
N PHE A 122 -8.52 2.03 10.37
CA PHE A 122 -9.85 1.46 10.20
C PHE A 122 -10.60 1.53 11.51
N LYS A 123 -11.80 2.12 11.50
CA LYS A 123 -12.76 2.15 12.62
C LYS A 123 -14.05 1.49 12.18
N PHE A 124 -14.45 0.42 12.86
CA PHE A 124 -15.59 -0.38 12.42
C PHE A 124 -16.20 -1.20 13.56
N ASP A 125 -17.40 -1.72 13.33
CA ASP A 125 -18.04 -2.68 14.23
C ASP A 125 -17.53 -4.10 13.92
N ALA A 126 -16.73 -4.64 14.83
CA ALA A 126 -16.19 -6.00 14.76
C ALA A 126 -16.98 -7.00 15.61
N SER A 127 -18.10 -6.64 16.22
CA SER A 127 -18.83 -7.50 17.16
C SER A 127 -19.29 -8.84 16.56
N ALA A 128 -19.58 -8.86 15.24
CA ALA A 128 -19.93 -10.06 14.49
C ALA A 128 -18.74 -10.82 13.89
N LEU A 129 -17.50 -10.33 14.08
CA LEU A 129 -16.30 -10.85 13.43
C LEU A 129 -15.41 -11.70 14.37
N ALA A 130 -15.94 -12.10 15.53
CA ALA A 130 -15.20 -12.96 16.47
C ALA A 130 -14.70 -14.24 15.80
N GLY A 131 -13.41 -14.52 15.96
CA GLY A 131 -12.74 -15.69 15.37
C GLY A 131 -12.30 -15.53 13.91
N LYS A 132 -12.62 -14.43 13.25
CA LYS A 132 -12.15 -14.15 11.89
C LYS A 132 -10.73 -13.57 11.87
N SER A 133 -10.02 -13.86 10.80
CA SER A 133 -8.72 -13.22 10.48
C SER A 133 -8.93 -12.22 9.36
N LEU A 134 -8.51 -10.99 9.60
CA LEU A 134 -8.63 -9.89 8.65
C LEU A 134 -7.26 -9.53 8.07
N VAL A 135 -7.25 -9.13 6.82
CA VAL A 135 -6.08 -8.61 6.10
C VAL A 135 -6.46 -7.25 5.53
N ALA A 136 -5.56 -6.31 5.58
CA ALA A 136 -5.72 -5.04 4.89
C ALA A 136 -5.11 -5.15 3.48
N PHE A 137 -5.82 -4.65 2.48
CA PHE A 137 -5.34 -4.47 1.11
C PHE A 137 -5.20 -3.00 0.84
N GLU A 138 -4.04 -2.58 0.36
CA GLU A 138 -3.74 -1.18 0.13
C GLU A 138 -3.43 -0.91 -1.33
N THR A 139 -3.86 0.27 -1.78
CA THR A 139 -3.54 0.81 -3.10
C THR A 139 -3.05 2.24 -2.98
N LEU A 140 -1.90 2.51 -3.58
CA LEU A 140 -1.29 3.84 -3.62
C LEU A 140 -1.60 4.50 -4.97
N TYR A 141 -2.07 5.74 -4.91
CA TYR A 141 -2.41 6.56 -6.06
C TYR A 141 -1.61 7.86 -6.07
N THR A 142 -1.36 8.39 -7.26
CA THR A 142 -0.98 9.78 -7.48
C THR A 142 -1.76 10.32 -8.68
N GLU A 143 -2.30 11.55 -8.57
CA GLU A 143 -3.14 12.17 -9.61
C GLU A 143 -4.29 11.26 -10.11
N GLY A 144 -4.87 10.45 -9.19
CA GLY A 144 -5.94 9.50 -9.48
C GLY A 144 -5.51 8.25 -10.25
N LYS A 145 -4.21 8.03 -10.42
CA LYS A 145 -3.66 6.82 -11.06
C LYS A 145 -3.03 5.90 -10.02
N GLU A 146 -3.36 4.61 -10.08
CA GLU A 146 -2.73 3.57 -9.28
C GLU A 146 -1.25 3.45 -9.66
N VAL A 147 -0.37 3.48 -8.64
CA VAL A 147 1.09 3.38 -8.81
C VAL A 147 1.72 2.23 -8.03
N ALA A 148 1.07 1.74 -6.98
CA ALA A 148 1.47 0.54 -6.27
C ALA A 148 0.26 -0.11 -5.58
N ILE A 149 0.31 -1.42 -5.38
CA ILE A 149 -0.71 -2.19 -4.67
C ILE A 149 -0.04 -3.21 -3.76
N HIS A 150 -0.63 -3.37 -2.56
CA HIS A 150 -0.34 -4.46 -1.64
C HIS A 150 -1.63 -5.24 -1.37
N ALA A 151 -1.72 -6.49 -1.81
CA ALA A 151 -2.89 -7.34 -1.70
C ALA A 151 -2.46 -8.81 -1.57
N ASP A 152 -1.89 -9.16 -0.41
CA ASP A 152 -1.39 -10.51 -0.13
C ASP A 152 -2.15 -11.15 1.04
N LEU A 153 -2.91 -12.20 0.76
CA LEU A 153 -3.64 -12.97 1.78
C LEU A 153 -2.72 -13.81 2.67
N GLU A 154 -1.48 -14.06 2.26
CA GLU A 154 -0.53 -14.92 2.97
C GLU A 154 0.48 -14.15 3.84
N GLU A 155 0.56 -12.83 3.73
CA GLU A 155 1.58 -12.03 4.41
C GLU A 155 1.37 -11.94 5.92
N ILE A 156 2.48 -11.82 6.66
CA ILE A 156 2.52 -11.65 8.11
C ILE A 156 2.30 -10.17 8.44
N GLY A 157 1.11 -9.79 8.74
CA GLY A 157 0.71 -8.41 9.06
C GLY A 157 -0.78 -8.35 9.35
N ARG A 158 -1.31 -9.37 10.06
CA ARG A 158 -2.74 -9.69 10.16
C ARG A 158 -3.28 -9.30 11.52
N ALA A 159 -4.35 -8.52 11.54
CA ALA A 159 -5.18 -8.42 12.72
C ALA A 159 -6.19 -9.58 12.76
N SER A 160 -6.40 -10.17 13.92
CA SER A 160 -7.45 -11.16 14.15
C SER A 160 -8.42 -10.68 15.23
N CYS A 161 -9.74 -10.84 15.01
CA CYS A 161 -10.75 -10.48 15.97
C CYS A 161 -11.02 -11.64 16.95
N ARG A 162 -10.92 -11.39 18.27
CA ARG A 162 -11.23 -12.36 19.32
C ARG A 162 -12.50 -11.99 20.09
N GLU A 163 -13.31 -13.01 20.38
CA GLU A 163 -14.47 -12.86 21.23
C GLU A 163 -14.07 -12.51 22.68
N ARG A 164 -14.82 -11.60 23.31
CA ARG A 164 -14.69 -11.35 24.74
C ARG A 164 -15.17 -12.60 25.51
N VAL A 165 -14.28 -13.21 26.24
CA VAL A 165 -14.64 -14.15 27.29
C VAL A 165 -14.92 -13.39 28.58
#